data_6e56fe596094fd55421f1591d5afed23
#
_entry.id   6e56fe596094fd55421f1591d5afed23
#
_cell.length_a   1.000
_cell.length_b   1.000
_cell.length_c   1.000
_cell.angle_alpha   90.00
_cell.angle_beta   90.00
_cell.angle_gamma   90.00
#
_symmetry.space_group_name_H-M   'P 1'
#
loop_
_entity.id
_entity.type
_entity.pdbx_description
1 polymer ?
#
loop_
_entity_poly.entity_id
_entity_poly.type
_entity_poly.pdbx_seq_one_letter_code
_entity_poly.pdbx_strand_id
1 'polypeptide(L)'
;MCIRDSSIARGQKIPIFSASGLPHNEIAAQICRQAGLVKKATKGVHDDHEDNFTIVFAAMGVNMETARFFKQDFEENGSLDRVTLFLNLANDPTIERIITPRLALTTAEYFAYQLEKHVLVVMTDMTSYADALREVSAAREEVPGRRGYPGYMYTDLATIYERAGRVEGRNGSITQIPILTMPNDDMTHPIPDLTGYITEGQIYVDRHLHNRQVYPPINVLPSLSRLMKSAIGAKHTRVDHSDVSNLSLIHISEPTRPRLI
;
A
#
# COMPACT_ATOMS: atom_id res chain seq x y z
N MET A 1 -13.41 -0.33 2.47
CA MET A 1 -12.89 0.25 3.71
C MET A 1 -12.76 1.75 3.48
N CYS A 2 -13.63 2.54 4.06
CA CYS A 2 -13.57 3.98 3.96
C CYS A 2 -12.91 4.48 5.23
N ILE A 3 -11.60 4.51 5.25
CA ILE A 3 -10.88 5.27 6.26
C ILE A 3 -11.05 6.71 5.81
N ARG A 4 -11.54 7.51 6.67
CA ARG A 4 -12.02 8.87 6.55
C ARG A 4 -11.43 9.74 5.44
N ASP A 5 -10.12 9.70 5.23
CA ASP A 5 -9.39 10.53 4.25
C ASP A 5 -8.46 9.71 3.35
N SER A 6 -8.69 8.39 3.27
CA SER A 6 -7.81 7.44 2.59
C SER A 6 -8.57 6.57 1.59
N SER A 7 -9.50 7.17 0.85
CA SER A 7 -10.14 6.48 -0.27
C SER A 7 -9.10 6.19 -1.35
N ILE A 8 -8.96 4.92 -1.72
CA ILE A 8 -8.02 4.48 -2.74
C ILE A 8 -8.73 4.46 -4.09
N ALA A 9 -8.27 5.32 -5.00
CA ALA A 9 -8.73 5.34 -6.37
C ALA A 9 -7.96 4.31 -7.23
N ARG A 10 -8.58 3.86 -8.33
CA ARG A 10 -7.89 2.97 -9.28
C ARG A 10 -6.70 3.69 -9.91
N GLY A 11 -5.55 3.03 -9.90
CA GLY A 11 -4.30 3.58 -10.43
C GLY A 11 -3.51 4.40 -9.41
N GLN A 12 -3.94 4.46 -8.15
CA GLN A 12 -3.28 5.21 -7.09
C GLN A 12 -2.21 4.37 -6.37
N LYS A 13 -1.22 5.03 -5.81
CA LYS A 13 -0.19 4.46 -4.95
C LYS A 13 -0.29 5.09 -3.55
N ILE A 14 -0.71 4.29 -2.56
CA ILE A 14 -0.81 4.71 -1.17
C ILE A 14 -0.02 3.75 -0.29
N PRO A 15 1.07 4.20 0.35
CA PRO A 15 1.84 3.38 1.26
C PRO A 15 1.17 3.25 2.62
N ILE A 16 1.44 2.13 3.29
CA ILE A 16 1.17 1.91 4.70
C ILE A 16 2.47 2.08 5.48
N PHE A 17 2.53 3.11 6.29
CA PHE A 17 3.62 3.36 7.23
C PHE A 17 3.35 2.62 8.51
N SER A 18 4.10 1.57 8.75
CA SER A 18 4.01 0.73 9.94
C SER A 18 5.32 0.74 10.72
N ALA A 19 5.39 -0.05 11.76
CA ALA A 19 6.59 -0.26 12.53
C ALA A 19 6.70 -1.71 13.00
N SER A 20 7.88 -2.12 13.44
CA SER A 20 8.12 -3.48 13.90
C SER A 20 7.17 -3.87 15.04
N GLY A 21 6.57 -5.05 14.94
CA GLY A 21 5.61 -5.56 15.91
C GLY A 21 4.18 -5.01 15.79
N LEU A 22 3.88 -4.21 14.76
CA LEU A 22 2.52 -3.78 14.45
C LEU A 22 1.85 -4.73 13.44
N PRO A 23 0.51 -4.84 13.43
CA PRO A 23 -0.23 -5.84 12.66
C PRO A 23 -0.37 -5.46 11.17
N HIS A 24 0.71 -5.02 10.52
CA HIS A 24 0.66 -4.62 9.11
C HIS A 24 0.48 -5.80 8.15
N ASN A 25 0.97 -6.98 8.52
CA ASN A 25 0.79 -8.20 7.74
C ASN A 25 -0.68 -8.65 7.74
N GLU A 26 -1.33 -8.62 8.89
CA GLU A 26 -2.76 -8.93 9.05
C GLU A 26 -3.64 -7.92 8.29
N ILE A 27 -3.27 -6.64 8.34
CA ILE A 27 -3.95 -5.58 7.58
C ILE A 27 -3.78 -5.83 6.07
N ALA A 28 -2.58 -6.19 5.62
CA ALA A 28 -2.32 -6.52 4.21
C ALA A 28 -3.13 -7.73 3.75
N ALA A 29 -3.14 -8.81 4.52
CA ALA A 29 -3.93 -10.01 4.22
C ALA A 29 -5.44 -9.69 4.19
N GLN A 30 -5.94 -8.90 5.13
CA GLN A 30 -7.33 -8.48 5.16
C GLN A 30 -7.71 -7.58 3.96
N ILE A 31 -6.82 -6.68 3.53
CA ILE A 31 -7.03 -5.90 2.32
C ILE A 31 -7.13 -6.84 1.11
N CYS A 32 -6.24 -7.79 0.95
CA CYS A 32 -6.28 -8.76 -0.15
C CYS A 32 -7.57 -9.60 -0.15
N ARG A 33 -8.05 -10.03 1.01
CA ARG A 33 -9.31 -10.79 1.13
C ARG A 33 -10.53 -9.99 0.73
N GLN A 34 -10.58 -8.71 1.11
CA GLN A 34 -11.75 -7.85 0.93
C GLN A 34 -11.68 -6.99 -0.34
N ALA A 35 -10.51 -6.95 -1.00
CA ALA A 35 -10.35 -6.16 -2.21
C ALA A 35 -11.21 -6.70 -3.34
N GLY A 36 -11.90 -5.81 -3.99
CA GLY A 36 -12.76 -6.10 -5.13
C GLY A 36 -13.23 -4.81 -5.79
N LEU A 37 -13.77 -4.93 -6.98
CA LEU A 37 -14.32 -3.79 -7.70
C LEU A 37 -15.68 -3.40 -7.10
N VAL A 38 -15.88 -2.12 -6.82
CA VAL A 38 -17.18 -1.61 -6.40
C VAL A 38 -18.15 -1.69 -7.59
N LYS A 39 -19.18 -2.50 -7.46
CA LYS A 39 -20.26 -2.60 -8.47
C LYS A 39 -21.02 -1.29 -8.52
N LYS A 40 -21.06 -0.63 -9.67
CA LYS A 40 -22.02 0.47 -9.88
C LYS A 40 -23.43 -0.11 -9.85
N ALA A 41 -24.30 0.46 -9.04
CA ALA A 41 -25.71 0.10 -8.99
C ALA A 41 -26.44 0.64 -10.24
N THR A 42 -26.05 0.20 -11.42
CA THR A 42 -26.80 0.41 -12.67
C THR A 42 -27.62 -0.83 -12.92
N LYS A 43 -28.93 -0.66 -12.82
CA LYS A 43 -29.92 -1.70 -13.15
C LYS A 43 -29.66 -2.22 -14.58
N GLY A 44 -29.38 -3.50 -14.72
CA GLY A 44 -29.76 -4.25 -15.91
C GLY A 44 -28.68 -4.60 -16.94
N VAL A 45 -27.41 -4.77 -16.57
CA VAL A 45 -26.44 -5.47 -17.44
C VAL A 45 -25.71 -6.51 -16.58
N HIS A 46 -25.69 -7.76 -17.01
CA HIS A 46 -24.79 -8.79 -16.53
C HIS A 46 -23.38 -8.32 -16.89
N ASP A 47 -22.73 -7.62 -15.97
CA ASP A 47 -21.32 -7.25 -16.07
C ASP A 47 -20.52 -8.38 -15.40
N ASP A 48 -19.83 -9.17 -16.20
CA ASP A 48 -18.85 -10.20 -15.78
C ASP A 48 -17.60 -9.54 -15.15
N HIS A 49 -17.80 -8.59 -14.23
CA HIS A 49 -16.72 -7.79 -13.62
C HIS A 49 -15.93 -8.52 -12.54
N GLU A 50 -16.36 -9.70 -12.10
CA GLU A 50 -15.61 -10.48 -11.12
C GLU A 50 -14.31 -11.06 -11.71
N ASP A 51 -14.27 -11.34 -13.00
CA ASP A 51 -13.08 -11.88 -13.69
C ASP A 51 -12.01 -10.82 -14.03
N ASN A 52 -12.33 -9.53 -13.89
CA ASN A 52 -11.43 -8.45 -14.27
C ASN A 52 -10.59 -7.89 -13.12
N PHE A 53 -10.56 -8.55 -11.97
CA PHE A 53 -9.77 -8.13 -10.82
C PHE A 53 -8.74 -9.19 -10.42
N THR A 54 -7.50 -8.78 -10.22
CA THR A 54 -6.40 -9.66 -9.84
C THR A 54 -5.52 -8.96 -8.79
N ILE A 55 -4.93 -9.72 -7.90
CA ILE A 55 -4.02 -9.24 -6.87
C ILE A 55 -2.63 -9.79 -7.14
N VAL A 56 -1.63 -8.95 -7.06
CA VAL A 56 -0.22 -9.35 -7.06
C VAL A 56 0.35 -9.00 -5.70
N PHE A 57 0.81 -10.00 -4.98
CA PHE A 57 1.37 -9.84 -3.65
C PHE A 57 2.87 -10.16 -3.69
N ALA A 58 3.71 -9.22 -3.28
CA ALA A 58 5.15 -9.38 -3.20
C ALA A 58 5.62 -9.18 -1.76
N ALA A 59 6.18 -10.23 -1.18
CA ALA A 59 6.81 -10.17 0.14
C ALA A 59 8.33 -10.25 0.00
N MET A 60 9.04 -9.30 0.60
CA MET A 60 10.48 -9.13 0.50
C MET A 60 11.13 -9.19 1.87
N GLY A 61 12.05 -10.14 2.05
CA GLY A 61 12.79 -10.28 3.29
C GLY A 61 11.95 -10.69 4.49
N VAL A 62 10.85 -11.41 4.25
CA VAL A 62 9.97 -11.90 5.32
C VAL A 62 10.53 -13.17 5.96
N ASN A 63 10.22 -13.40 7.23
CA ASN A 63 10.57 -14.65 7.89
C ASN A 63 9.67 -15.80 7.41
N MET A 64 10.09 -17.03 7.66
CA MET A 64 9.36 -18.23 7.24
C MET A 64 7.96 -18.32 7.86
N GLU A 65 7.79 -17.82 9.06
CA GLU A 65 6.49 -17.78 9.75
C GLU A 65 5.50 -16.87 9.05
N THR A 66 5.93 -15.65 8.73
CA THR A 66 5.11 -14.70 7.95
C THR A 66 4.79 -15.21 6.54
N ALA A 67 5.75 -15.88 5.89
CA ALA A 67 5.50 -16.48 4.58
C ALA A 67 4.45 -17.60 4.64
N ARG A 68 4.51 -18.45 5.67
CA ARG A 68 3.49 -19.48 5.91
C ARG A 68 2.14 -18.87 6.25
N PHE A 69 2.12 -17.83 7.07
CA PHE A 69 0.89 -17.09 7.38
C PHE A 69 0.19 -16.59 6.12
N PHE A 70 0.89 -15.91 5.21
CA PHE A 70 0.30 -15.44 3.97
C PHE A 70 -0.20 -16.58 3.10
N LYS A 71 0.60 -17.64 2.93
CA LYS A 71 0.20 -18.80 2.13
C LYS A 71 -1.06 -19.44 2.69
N GLN A 72 -1.08 -19.73 3.99
CA GLN A 72 -2.22 -20.35 4.67
C GLN A 72 -3.47 -19.45 4.60
N ASP A 73 -3.31 -18.15 4.85
CA ASP A 73 -4.43 -17.20 4.82
C ASP A 73 -5.10 -17.14 3.42
N PHE A 74 -4.29 -17.13 2.37
CA PHE A 74 -4.82 -17.11 0.99
C PHE A 74 -5.43 -18.46 0.57
N GLU A 75 -4.89 -19.58 1.05
CA GLU A 75 -5.46 -20.92 0.83
C GLU A 75 -6.81 -21.08 1.54
N GLU A 76 -6.88 -20.77 2.83
CA GLU A 76 -8.10 -20.94 3.64
C GLU A 76 -9.25 -20.03 3.19
N ASN A 77 -8.94 -18.84 2.71
CA ASN A 77 -9.95 -17.88 2.26
C ASN A 77 -10.31 -18.00 0.77
N GLY A 78 -9.79 -19.01 0.05
CA GLY A 78 -10.09 -19.24 -1.37
C GLY A 78 -9.64 -18.10 -2.29
N SER A 79 -8.66 -17.30 -1.85
CA SER A 79 -8.17 -16.13 -2.59
C SER A 79 -7.07 -16.49 -3.59
N LEU A 80 -6.51 -17.71 -3.54
CA LEU A 80 -5.39 -18.13 -4.40
C LEU A 80 -5.68 -18.02 -5.89
N ASP A 81 -6.92 -18.22 -6.31
CA ASP A 81 -7.30 -18.12 -7.73
C ASP A 81 -7.13 -16.69 -8.29
N ARG A 82 -7.11 -15.69 -7.40
CA ARG A 82 -7.01 -14.27 -7.76
C ARG A 82 -5.69 -13.62 -7.33
N VAL A 83 -4.85 -14.34 -6.59
CA VAL A 83 -3.59 -13.79 -6.02
C VAL A 83 -2.39 -14.46 -6.69
N THR A 84 -1.53 -13.65 -7.27
CA THR A 84 -0.19 -14.08 -7.68
C THR A 84 0.80 -13.70 -6.60
N LEU A 85 1.46 -14.69 -6.01
CA LEU A 85 2.30 -14.55 -4.84
C LEU A 85 3.79 -14.65 -5.20
N PHE A 86 4.54 -13.60 -4.87
CA PHE A 86 6.01 -13.55 -4.93
C PHE A 86 6.54 -13.52 -3.51
N LEU A 87 7.29 -14.53 -3.11
CA LEU A 87 7.87 -14.62 -1.76
C LEU A 87 9.38 -14.65 -1.86
N ASN A 88 10.03 -13.68 -1.21
CA ASN A 88 11.45 -13.67 -0.93
C ASN A 88 11.64 -13.73 0.59
N LEU A 89 12.36 -14.73 1.04
CA LEU A 89 12.61 -14.95 2.46
C LEU A 89 13.79 -14.11 2.96
N ALA A 90 13.88 -13.94 4.27
CA ALA A 90 15.00 -13.24 4.89
C ALA A 90 16.36 -13.91 4.64
N ASN A 91 16.36 -15.24 4.42
CA ASN A 91 17.55 -16.05 4.17
C ASN A 91 17.97 -16.07 2.68
N ASP A 92 17.10 -15.57 1.79
CA ASP A 92 17.38 -15.56 0.36
C ASP A 92 18.42 -14.48 0.02
N PRO A 93 19.16 -14.65 -1.09
CA PRO A 93 20.17 -13.69 -1.52
C PRO A 93 19.62 -12.27 -1.67
N THR A 94 20.38 -11.27 -1.25
CA THR A 94 20.03 -9.85 -1.30
C THR A 94 19.61 -9.38 -2.71
N ILE A 95 20.23 -9.92 -3.74
CA ILE A 95 19.91 -9.60 -5.14
C ILE A 95 18.49 -10.05 -5.51
N GLU A 96 18.04 -11.20 -5.05
CA GLU A 96 16.68 -11.69 -5.30
C GLU A 96 15.65 -10.75 -4.67
N ARG A 97 15.95 -10.20 -3.49
CA ARG A 97 15.10 -9.22 -2.82
C ARG A 97 14.91 -7.95 -3.64
N ILE A 98 15.95 -7.49 -4.31
CA ILE A 98 15.89 -6.31 -5.20
C ILE A 98 15.09 -6.59 -6.48
N ILE A 99 15.13 -7.82 -6.98
CA ILE A 99 14.44 -8.20 -8.22
C ILE A 99 12.95 -8.48 -7.98
N THR A 100 12.59 -9.01 -6.82
CA THR A 100 11.22 -9.46 -6.48
C THR A 100 10.14 -8.43 -6.78
N PRO A 101 10.20 -7.15 -6.32
CA PRO A 101 9.15 -6.17 -6.61
C PRO A 101 9.09 -5.80 -8.09
N ARG A 102 10.22 -5.87 -8.79
CA ARG A 102 10.28 -5.59 -10.24
C ARG A 102 9.60 -6.67 -11.06
N LEU A 103 9.79 -7.95 -10.70
CA LEU A 103 9.10 -9.09 -11.31
C LEU A 103 7.58 -9.02 -11.03
N ALA A 104 7.22 -8.76 -9.78
CA ALA A 104 5.81 -8.61 -9.38
C ALA A 104 5.11 -7.50 -10.18
N LEU A 105 5.74 -6.35 -10.34
CA LEU A 105 5.19 -5.24 -11.12
C LEU A 105 5.14 -5.53 -12.62
N THR A 106 6.12 -6.24 -13.17
CA THR A 106 6.08 -6.67 -14.58
C THR A 106 4.91 -7.63 -14.83
N THR A 107 4.65 -8.55 -13.91
CA THR A 107 3.48 -9.43 -13.95
C THR A 107 2.18 -8.61 -13.83
N ALA A 108 2.15 -7.61 -12.95
CA ALA A 108 1.00 -6.71 -12.81
C ALA A 108 0.73 -5.91 -14.08
N GLU A 109 1.76 -5.43 -14.76
CA GLU A 109 1.65 -4.73 -16.04
C GLU A 109 1.11 -5.65 -17.14
N TYR A 110 1.53 -6.89 -17.18
CA TYR A 110 0.98 -7.87 -18.11
C TYR A 110 -0.53 -8.06 -17.89
N PHE A 111 -0.95 -8.26 -16.65
CA PHE A 111 -2.37 -8.38 -16.32
C PHE A 111 -3.16 -7.11 -16.62
N ALA A 112 -2.61 -5.95 -16.31
CA ALA A 112 -3.32 -4.69 -16.50
C ALA A 112 -3.38 -4.24 -17.96
N TYR A 113 -2.31 -4.40 -18.71
CA TYR A 113 -2.19 -3.79 -20.04
C TYR A 113 -2.36 -4.78 -21.20
N GLN A 114 -2.14 -6.08 -20.98
CA GLN A 114 -2.40 -7.09 -21.99
C GLN A 114 -3.77 -7.78 -21.80
N LEU A 115 -4.12 -8.08 -20.54
CA LEU A 115 -5.39 -8.72 -20.20
C LEU A 115 -6.48 -7.74 -19.74
N GLU A 116 -6.19 -6.44 -19.73
CA GLU A 116 -7.11 -5.34 -19.35
C GLU A 116 -7.74 -5.51 -17.95
N LYS A 117 -7.05 -6.18 -17.03
CA LYS A 117 -7.52 -6.40 -15.66
C LYS A 117 -7.19 -5.21 -14.76
N HIS A 118 -7.98 -5.04 -13.71
CA HIS A 118 -7.64 -4.14 -12.62
C HIS A 118 -6.77 -4.89 -11.60
N VAL A 119 -5.54 -4.44 -11.42
CA VAL A 119 -4.56 -5.12 -10.58
C VAL A 119 -4.31 -4.31 -9.31
N LEU A 120 -4.43 -4.99 -8.17
CA LEU A 120 -3.94 -4.48 -6.89
C LEU A 120 -2.59 -5.11 -6.58
N VAL A 121 -1.56 -4.29 -6.44
CA VAL A 121 -0.22 -4.73 -6.07
C VAL A 121 0.03 -4.37 -4.61
N VAL A 122 0.28 -5.37 -3.78
CA VAL A 122 0.69 -5.18 -2.38
C VAL A 122 2.15 -5.61 -2.25
N MET A 123 2.99 -4.73 -1.75
CA MET A 123 4.42 -4.98 -1.57
C MET A 123 4.81 -4.81 -0.10
N THR A 124 5.30 -5.86 0.53
CA THR A 124 5.79 -5.87 1.91
C THR A 124 7.13 -6.60 2.00
N ASP A 125 8.18 -6.18 2.65
CA ASP A 125 8.43 -4.94 3.33
C ASP A 125 9.39 -4.07 2.50
N MET A 126 9.01 -2.86 2.19
CA MET A 126 9.84 -1.95 1.39
C MET A 126 11.07 -1.46 2.16
N THR A 127 11.06 -1.58 3.49
CA THR A 127 12.26 -1.31 4.31
C THR A 127 13.32 -2.38 4.07
N SER A 128 12.93 -3.65 4.04
CA SER A 128 13.85 -4.75 3.71
C SER A 128 14.42 -4.61 2.28
N TYR A 129 13.62 -4.10 1.35
CA TYR A 129 14.07 -3.76 0.00
C TYR A 129 15.14 -2.66 0.02
N ALA A 130 14.90 -1.56 0.74
CA ALA A 130 15.85 -0.45 0.82
C ALA A 130 17.14 -0.86 1.55
N ASP A 131 17.06 -1.71 2.56
CA ASP A 131 18.23 -2.28 3.23
C ASP A 131 19.06 -3.16 2.28
N ALA A 132 18.41 -3.92 1.40
CA ALA A 132 19.09 -4.68 0.34
C ALA A 132 19.83 -3.76 -0.64
N LEU A 133 19.21 -2.63 -1.02
CA LEU A 133 19.92 -1.62 -1.84
C LEU A 133 21.14 -1.04 -1.14
N ARG A 134 21.03 -0.74 0.16
CA ARG A 134 22.14 -0.24 0.98
C ARG A 134 23.27 -1.25 1.04
N GLU A 135 22.97 -2.53 1.24
CA GLU A 135 23.98 -3.61 1.27
C GLU A 135 24.73 -3.73 -0.06
N VAL A 136 24.01 -3.72 -1.18
CA VAL A 136 24.63 -3.81 -2.52
C VAL A 136 25.46 -2.56 -2.83
N SER A 137 24.97 -1.37 -2.46
CA SER A 137 25.70 -0.11 -2.64
C SER A 137 27.00 -0.11 -1.83
N ALA A 138 26.96 -0.59 -0.58
CA ALA A 138 28.15 -0.73 0.26
C ALA A 138 29.15 -1.74 -0.33
N ALA A 139 28.68 -2.87 -0.85
CA ALA A 139 29.53 -3.87 -1.49
C ALA A 139 30.18 -3.36 -2.80
N ARG A 140 29.60 -2.35 -3.44
CA ARG A 140 30.15 -1.66 -4.61
C ARG A 140 31.05 -0.47 -4.26
N GLU A 141 31.26 -0.21 -2.97
CA GLU A 141 32.03 0.94 -2.49
C GLU A 141 31.51 2.30 -3.00
N GLU A 142 30.20 2.40 -3.22
CA GLU A 142 29.54 3.64 -3.63
C GLU A 142 29.53 4.65 -2.48
N VAL A 143 29.59 5.95 -2.82
CA VAL A 143 29.54 7.01 -1.81
C VAL A 143 28.18 6.98 -1.11
N PRO A 144 28.15 6.78 0.22
CA PRO A 144 26.89 6.69 0.95
C PRO A 144 26.20 8.06 1.06
N GLY A 145 24.88 8.06 0.86
CA GLY A 145 24.03 9.19 1.13
C GLY A 145 23.53 9.22 2.59
N ARG A 146 22.36 9.83 2.81
CA ARG A 146 21.74 9.99 4.12
C ARG A 146 21.53 8.62 4.81
N ARG A 147 22.03 8.47 6.04
CA ARG A 147 21.97 7.23 6.86
C ARG A 147 22.58 5.99 6.16
N GLY A 148 23.52 6.18 5.24
CA GLY A 148 24.19 5.08 4.55
C GLY A 148 23.43 4.47 3.38
N TYR A 149 22.27 5.01 3.03
CA TYR A 149 21.55 4.60 1.83
C TYR A 149 22.18 5.17 0.56
N PRO A 150 22.05 4.50 -0.59
CA PRO A 150 22.61 5.02 -1.84
C PRO A 150 21.94 6.33 -2.25
N GLY A 151 22.71 7.24 -2.85
CA GLY A 151 22.19 8.53 -3.31
C GLY A 151 21.06 8.42 -4.33
N TYR A 152 21.03 7.33 -5.10
CA TYR A 152 19.99 7.06 -6.09
C TYR A 152 18.72 6.37 -5.52
N MET A 153 18.61 6.16 -4.20
CA MET A 153 17.48 5.46 -3.61
C MET A 153 16.13 6.12 -3.97
N TYR A 154 16.09 7.46 -4.04
CA TYR A 154 14.88 8.16 -4.47
C TYR A 154 14.45 7.76 -5.88
N THR A 155 15.37 7.81 -6.84
CA THR A 155 15.11 7.45 -8.24
C THR A 155 14.73 5.97 -8.36
N ASP A 156 15.39 5.10 -7.60
CA ASP A 156 15.10 3.67 -7.61
C ASP A 156 13.70 3.36 -7.07
N LEU A 157 13.31 3.92 -5.94
CA LEU A 157 11.95 3.81 -5.41
C LEU A 157 10.92 4.43 -6.36
N ALA A 158 11.24 5.55 -6.99
CA ALA A 158 10.37 6.17 -7.99
C ALA A 158 10.13 5.23 -9.18
N THR A 159 11.14 4.52 -9.67
CA THR A 159 10.98 3.54 -10.76
C THR A 159 10.02 2.39 -10.43
N ILE A 160 9.85 2.08 -9.14
CA ILE A 160 8.88 1.09 -8.66
C ILE A 160 7.49 1.71 -8.51
N TYR A 161 7.38 2.81 -7.79
CA TYR A 161 6.08 3.38 -7.44
C TYR A 161 5.39 4.07 -8.63
N GLU A 162 6.13 4.66 -9.56
CA GLU A 162 5.56 5.31 -10.75
C GLU A 162 5.00 4.32 -11.79
N ARG A 163 5.17 3.01 -11.59
CA ARG A 163 4.51 1.98 -12.39
C ARG A 163 3.02 1.82 -12.03
N ALA A 164 2.55 2.45 -10.95
CA ALA A 164 1.12 2.55 -10.67
C ALA A 164 0.46 3.56 -11.60
N GLY A 165 -0.75 3.27 -12.06
CA GLY A 165 -1.49 4.23 -12.86
C GLY A 165 -2.53 3.59 -13.76
N ARG A 166 -3.07 4.43 -14.64
CA ARG A 166 -3.97 4.08 -15.73
C ARG A 166 -3.40 4.63 -17.01
N VAL A 167 -3.43 3.85 -18.07
CA VAL A 167 -3.00 4.26 -19.40
C VAL A 167 -4.23 4.63 -20.23
N GLU A 168 -4.19 5.77 -20.90
CA GLU A 168 -5.25 6.19 -21.80
C GLU A 168 -5.42 5.19 -22.96
N GLY A 169 -6.67 4.86 -23.28
CA GLY A 169 -6.98 3.85 -24.30
C GLY A 169 -6.92 2.40 -23.82
N ARG A 170 -6.64 2.14 -22.54
CA ARG A 170 -6.68 0.79 -21.93
C ARG A 170 -7.59 0.77 -20.71
N ASN A 171 -8.37 -0.31 -20.56
CA ASN A 171 -9.31 -0.42 -19.44
C ASN A 171 -8.63 -0.83 -18.12
N GLY A 172 -7.48 -1.50 -18.19
CA GLY A 172 -6.74 -1.95 -17.01
C GLY A 172 -6.19 -0.83 -16.15
N SER A 173 -5.84 -1.15 -14.91
CA SER A 173 -5.21 -0.22 -13.97
C SER A 173 -4.30 -0.96 -12.99
N ILE A 174 -3.26 -0.30 -12.53
CA ILE A 174 -2.36 -0.81 -11.48
C ILE A 174 -2.48 0.10 -10.27
N THR A 175 -3.00 -0.43 -9.18
CA THR A 175 -3.06 0.25 -7.88
C THR A 175 -2.01 -0.37 -6.97
N GLN A 176 -1.20 0.44 -6.28
CA GLN A 176 -0.13 -0.05 -5.42
C GLN A 176 -0.39 0.31 -3.96
N ILE A 177 -0.16 -0.66 -3.08
CA ILE A 177 -0.11 -0.50 -1.62
C ILE A 177 1.26 -1.00 -1.14
N PRO A 178 2.30 -0.15 -1.20
CA PRO A 178 3.57 -0.49 -0.58
C PRO A 178 3.45 -0.39 0.93
N ILE A 179 3.99 -1.38 1.64
CA ILE A 179 4.04 -1.42 3.10
C ILE A 179 5.49 -1.29 3.51
N LEU A 180 5.77 -0.40 4.43
CA LEU A 180 7.10 -0.22 4.99
C LEU A 180 7.06 -0.17 6.52
N THR A 181 8.13 -0.63 7.13
CA THR A 181 8.34 -0.54 8.57
C THR A 181 9.29 0.61 8.87
N MET A 182 8.83 1.56 9.69
CA MET A 182 9.64 2.72 10.07
C MET A 182 10.62 2.31 11.19
N PRO A 183 11.94 2.43 10.99
CA PRO A 183 12.89 2.22 12.06
C PRO A 183 12.66 3.23 13.20
N ASN A 184 12.53 2.73 14.44
CA ASN A 184 12.26 3.52 15.64
C ASN A 184 10.97 4.39 15.58
N ASP A 185 9.98 3.97 14.80
CA ASP A 185 8.72 4.71 14.58
C ASP A 185 8.97 6.13 14.00
N ASP A 186 10.10 6.33 13.32
CA ASP A 186 10.57 7.64 12.84
C ASP A 186 10.14 7.88 11.39
N MET A 187 9.14 8.74 11.19
CA MET A 187 8.67 9.17 9.87
C MET A 187 9.71 9.99 9.09
N THR A 188 10.71 10.56 9.78
CA THR A 188 11.79 11.35 9.13
C THR A 188 12.93 10.48 8.63
N HIS A 189 12.84 9.17 8.82
CA HIS A 189 13.80 8.22 8.26
C HIS A 189 13.74 8.29 6.71
N PRO A 190 14.89 8.13 6.00
CA PRO A 190 14.93 8.25 4.54
C PRO A 190 13.89 7.43 3.78
N ILE A 191 13.55 6.23 4.25
CA ILE A 191 12.62 5.34 3.57
C ILE A 191 11.19 5.90 3.57
N PRO A 192 10.54 6.17 4.74
CA PRO A 192 9.22 6.77 4.75
C PRO A 192 9.21 8.19 4.17
N ASP A 193 10.25 8.99 4.42
CA ASP A 193 10.37 10.35 3.91
C ASP A 193 10.32 10.37 2.37
N LEU A 194 11.21 9.63 1.69
CA LEU A 194 11.24 9.53 0.23
C LEU A 194 9.97 8.90 -0.34
N THR A 195 9.45 7.85 0.30
CA THR A 195 8.19 7.23 -0.12
C THR A 195 7.03 8.21 -0.07
N GLY A 196 6.93 9.03 0.98
CA GLY A 196 5.90 10.05 1.12
C GLY A 196 5.96 11.15 0.05
N TYR A 197 7.15 11.45 -0.49
CA TYR A 197 7.29 12.39 -1.61
C TYR A 197 6.83 11.80 -2.94
N ILE A 198 7.09 10.53 -3.17
CA ILE A 198 6.79 9.86 -4.45
C ILE A 198 5.30 9.50 -4.55
N THR A 199 4.66 9.16 -3.43
CA THR A 199 3.30 8.63 -3.39
C THR A 199 2.23 9.71 -3.18
N GLU A 200 0.96 9.37 -3.38
CA GLU A 200 -0.15 10.33 -3.30
C GLU A 200 -0.82 10.40 -1.93
N GLY A 201 -0.15 9.99 -0.90
CA GLY A 201 -0.64 10.01 0.46
C GLY A 201 0.00 8.93 1.30
N GLN A 202 -0.58 8.65 2.47
CA GLN A 202 -0.08 7.61 3.38
C GLN A 202 -1.16 7.16 4.35
N ILE A 203 -1.05 5.92 4.82
CA ILE A 203 -1.83 5.36 5.92
C ILE A 203 -0.84 5.09 7.05
N TYR A 204 -1.06 5.71 8.21
CA TYR A 204 -0.16 5.61 9.35
C TYR A 204 -0.70 4.64 10.39
N VAL A 205 0.05 3.60 10.70
CA VAL A 205 -0.24 2.62 11.75
C VAL A 205 0.48 3.06 13.04
N ASP A 206 -0.28 3.28 14.10
CA ASP A 206 0.19 3.89 15.33
C ASP A 206 0.34 2.88 16.47
N ARG A 207 1.53 2.85 17.07
CA ARG A 207 1.85 1.98 18.21
C ARG A 207 1.03 2.31 19.46
N HIS A 208 0.72 3.58 19.71
CA HIS A 208 -0.09 3.97 20.86
C HIS A 208 -1.51 3.43 20.75
N LEU A 209 -2.11 3.46 19.55
CA LEU A 209 -3.42 2.88 19.32
C LEU A 209 -3.39 1.34 19.43
N HIS A 210 -2.32 0.71 18.93
CA HIS A 210 -2.13 -0.73 19.07
C HIS A 210 -2.04 -1.15 20.54
N ASN A 211 -1.24 -0.46 21.34
CA ASN A 211 -1.11 -0.71 22.77
C ASN A 211 -2.43 -0.51 23.53
N ARG A 212 -3.30 0.37 23.04
CA ARG A 212 -4.66 0.59 23.56
C ARG A 212 -5.67 -0.44 23.03
N GLN A 213 -5.23 -1.45 22.29
CA GLN A 213 -6.08 -2.52 21.72
C GLN A 213 -7.12 -1.99 20.72
N VAL A 214 -6.85 -0.88 20.04
CA VAL A 214 -7.66 -0.38 18.94
C VAL A 214 -7.26 -1.09 17.66
N TYR A 215 -8.20 -1.77 16.99
CA TYR A 215 -7.94 -2.46 15.73
C TYR A 215 -8.91 -2.03 14.63
N PRO A 216 -8.43 -1.72 13.41
CA PRO A 216 -7.04 -1.52 13.03
C PRO A 216 -6.43 -0.27 13.68
N PRO A 217 -5.15 -0.30 14.12
CA PRO A 217 -4.53 0.80 14.85
C PRO A 217 -4.06 1.91 13.91
N ILE A 218 -4.98 2.47 13.14
CA ILE A 218 -4.71 3.51 12.15
C ILE A 218 -4.93 4.88 12.77
N ASN A 219 -3.87 5.68 12.77
CA ASN A 219 -3.96 7.08 13.17
C ASN A 219 -4.45 7.92 12.00
N VAL A 220 -5.62 8.54 12.19
CA VAL A 220 -6.31 9.28 11.14
C VAL A 220 -5.64 10.61 10.84
N LEU A 221 -5.01 11.25 11.84
CA LEU A 221 -4.44 12.60 11.67
C LEU A 221 -3.28 12.65 10.65
N PRO A 222 -2.25 11.78 10.75
CA PRO A 222 -1.18 11.75 9.76
C PRO A 222 -1.57 10.97 8.50
N SER A 223 -2.70 10.27 8.48
CA SER A 223 -3.18 9.52 7.32
C SER A 223 -3.95 10.43 6.37
N LEU A 224 -3.51 10.49 5.12
CA LEU A 224 -4.15 11.32 4.10
C LEU A 224 -4.06 10.68 2.71
N SER A 225 -4.98 11.07 1.83
CA SER A 225 -4.91 10.79 0.39
C SER A 225 -5.08 12.09 -0.37
N ARG A 226 -4.08 12.48 -1.16
CA ARG A 226 -4.10 13.72 -1.96
C ARG A 226 -5.17 13.69 -3.06
N LEU A 227 -5.52 12.51 -3.55
CA LEU A 227 -6.52 12.32 -4.60
C LEU A 227 -7.95 12.15 -4.06
N MET A 228 -8.15 12.18 -2.74
CA MET A 228 -9.44 11.94 -2.12
C MET A 228 -10.54 12.86 -2.69
N LYS A 229 -10.27 14.15 -2.80
CA LYS A 229 -11.26 15.13 -3.26
C LYS A 229 -11.80 14.84 -4.67
N SER A 230 -10.98 14.24 -5.54
CA SER A 230 -11.40 13.84 -6.89
C SER A 230 -12.04 12.45 -6.92
N ALA A 231 -11.84 11.64 -5.89
CA ALA A 231 -12.34 10.26 -5.78
C ALA A 231 -13.65 10.15 -5.01
N ILE A 232 -14.14 11.24 -4.39
CA ILE A 232 -15.39 11.27 -3.63
C ILE A 232 -16.42 12.20 -4.27
N GLY A 233 -17.70 11.95 -4.03
CA GLY A 233 -18.82 12.79 -4.49
C GLY A 233 -19.90 11.99 -5.20
N ALA A 234 -20.94 12.68 -5.66
CA ALA A 234 -22.19 12.09 -6.18
C ALA A 234 -22.04 11.10 -7.35
N LYS A 235 -20.90 11.12 -8.06
CA LYS A 235 -20.62 10.20 -9.18
C LYS A 235 -19.81 8.97 -8.77
N HIS A 236 -19.14 9.01 -7.62
CA HIS A 236 -18.15 8.00 -7.20
C HIS A 236 -18.49 7.33 -5.88
N THR A 237 -19.03 8.09 -4.93
CA THR A 237 -19.36 7.63 -3.58
C THR A 237 -20.71 8.21 -3.16
N ARG A 238 -21.13 7.94 -1.91
CA ARG A 238 -22.33 8.51 -1.31
C ARG A 238 -22.28 10.05 -1.35
N VAL A 239 -23.41 10.69 -1.61
CA VAL A 239 -23.51 12.16 -1.83
C VAL A 239 -22.96 12.97 -0.64
N ASP A 240 -23.22 12.49 0.57
CA ASP A 240 -22.83 13.14 1.82
C ASP A 240 -21.39 12.79 2.27
N HIS A 241 -20.62 12.02 1.48
CA HIS A 241 -19.27 11.58 1.86
C HIS A 241 -18.32 12.76 2.14
N SER A 242 -18.40 13.81 1.33
CA SER A 242 -17.60 15.04 1.53
C SER A 242 -17.92 15.72 2.85
N ASP A 243 -19.19 15.82 3.19
CA ASP A 243 -19.65 16.49 4.41
C ASP A 243 -19.29 15.71 5.66
N VAL A 244 -19.45 14.39 5.61
CA VAL A 244 -19.02 13.48 6.70
C VAL A 244 -17.51 13.53 6.91
N SER A 245 -16.73 13.61 5.85
CA SER A 245 -15.27 13.77 5.93
C SER A 245 -14.90 15.09 6.64
N ASN A 246 -15.52 16.20 6.25
CA ASN A 246 -15.28 17.51 6.86
C ASN A 246 -15.70 17.57 8.33
N LEU A 247 -16.88 17.04 8.69
CA LEU A 247 -17.35 16.96 10.07
C LEU A 247 -16.40 16.15 10.94
N SER A 248 -15.91 15.05 10.44
CA SER A 248 -14.94 14.22 11.13
C SER A 248 -13.61 14.96 11.37
N LEU A 249 -13.14 15.82 10.44
CA LEU A 249 -11.97 16.71 10.64
C LEU A 249 -12.19 17.67 11.81
N ILE A 250 -13.33 18.33 11.87
CA ILE A 250 -13.65 19.30 12.93
C ILE A 250 -13.72 18.61 14.29
N HIS A 251 -14.37 17.45 14.39
CA HIS A 251 -14.60 16.80 15.69
C HIS A 251 -13.40 15.99 16.22
N ILE A 252 -12.55 15.45 15.34
CA ILE A 252 -11.43 14.62 15.76
C ILE A 252 -10.12 15.41 15.77
N SER A 253 -9.90 16.28 14.79
CA SER A 253 -8.64 17.02 14.65
C SER A 253 -8.62 18.33 15.41
N GLU A 254 -9.79 18.98 15.53
CA GLU A 254 -9.97 20.23 16.27
C GLU A 254 -11.13 20.06 17.28
N PRO A 255 -10.94 19.28 18.37
CA PRO A 255 -11.94 19.25 19.41
C PRO A 255 -12.09 20.68 19.95
N THR A 256 -13.27 21.26 19.73
CA THR A 256 -13.64 22.54 20.36
C THR A 256 -13.44 22.38 21.85
N ARG A 257 -12.39 23.00 22.40
CA ARG A 257 -12.25 23.16 23.85
C ARG A 257 -13.52 23.86 24.32
N PRO A 258 -14.27 23.31 25.28
CA PRO A 258 -15.35 24.07 25.88
C PRO A 258 -14.73 25.36 26.37
N ARG A 259 -15.20 26.49 25.86
CA ARG A 259 -14.90 27.80 26.48
C ARG A 259 -15.50 27.74 27.87
N LEU A 260 -14.65 27.58 28.87
CA LEU A 260 -15.02 27.86 30.22
C LEU A 260 -15.39 29.37 30.28
N ILE A 261 -16.68 29.62 30.41
CA ILE A 261 -17.24 30.93 30.71
C ILE A 261 -16.98 31.19 32.20
#